data_aae58225479e4e352ea9a5f4c4ab887a
#
_entry.id   aae58225479e4e352ea9a5f4c4ab887a
#
_cell.length_a   1.000
_cell.length_b   1.000
_cell.length_c   1.000
_cell.angle_alpha   90.00
_cell.angle_beta   90.00
_cell.angle_gamma   90.00
#
_symmetry.space_group_name_H-M   'P 1'
#
loop_
_entity.id
_entity.type
_entity.pdbx_description
1 polymer ?
#
loop_
_entity_poly.entity_id
_entity_poly.type
_entity_poly.pdbx_seq_one_letter_code
_entity_poly.pdbx_strand_id
1 'polypeptide(L)'
;MSTMDQWTAAVCADLGLDPSSADLRAVLDLTRDVAHGVARPAAPLTAYLVGVAVGRGLALPDAAGRVSALAASWEKDEPQGPNGPG
;
A
#
# COMPACT_ATOMS: atom_id res chain seq x y z
N MET A 1 -20.10 7.23 10.14
CA MET A 1 -18.71 7.18 9.70
C MET A 1 -17.98 6.10 10.44
N SER A 2 -17.13 5.38 9.74
CA SER A 2 -16.32 4.35 10.37
C SER A 2 -15.15 4.97 11.13
N THR A 3 -14.58 4.17 12.02
CA THR A 3 -13.38 4.58 12.76
C THR A 3 -12.24 4.90 11.80
N MET A 4 -12.12 4.13 10.71
CA MET A 4 -11.09 4.38 9.71
C MET A 4 -11.27 5.72 9.02
N ASP A 5 -12.52 6.06 8.70
CA ASP A 5 -12.80 7.35 8.07
C ASP A 5 -12.49 8.50 9.02
N GLN A 6 -12.86 8.35 10.29
CA GLN A 6 -12.60 9.37 11.30
C GLN A 6 -11.09 9.55 11.51
N TRP A 7 -10.37 8.44 11.60
CA TRP A 7 -8.91 8.48 11.77
C TRP A 7 -8.24 9.14 10.56
N THR A 8 -8.66 8.75 9.35
CA THR A 8 -8.10 9.30 8.13
C THR A 8 -8.30 10.80 8.08
N ALA A 9 -9.50 11.27 8.44
CA ALA A 9 -9.77 12.71 8.45
C ALA A 9 -8.88 13.43 9.46
N ALA A 10 -8.69 12.84 10.64
CA ALA A 10 -7.84 13.44 11.68
C ALA A 10 -6.38 13.52 11.23
N VAL A 11 -5.87 12.48 10.60
CA VAL A 11 -4.50 12.48 10.10
C VAL A 11 -4.32 13.51 9.00
N CYS A 12 -5.27 13.58 8.08
CA CYS A 12 -5.21 14.56 7.00
C CYS A 12 -5.20 15.99 7.57
N ALA A 13 -6.04 16.25 8.56
CA ALA A 13 -6.07 17.57 9.19
C ALA A 13 -4.74 17.89 9.88
N ASP A 14 -4.18 16.91 10.57
CA ASP A 14 -2.93 17.09 11.28
C ASP A 14 -1.77 17.37 10.34
N LEU A 15 -1.77 16.70 9.18
CA LEU A 15 -0.68 16.83 8.20
C LEU A 15 -0.94 17.90 7.15
N GLY A 16 -2.07 18.59 7.22
CA GLY A 16 -2.38 19.63 6.26
C GLY A 16 -2.72 19.11 4.87
N LEU A 17 -3.31 17.90 4.81
CA LEU A 17 -3.68 17.27 3.56
C LEU A 17 -5.17 17.35 3.32
N ASP A 18 -5.55 17.41 2.03
CA ASP A 18 -6.94 17.36 1.65
C ASP A 18 -7.46 15.93 1.82
N PRO A 19 -8.52 15.71 2.61
CA PRO A 19 -9.05 14.35 2.79
C PRO A 19 -9.45 13.68 1.48
N SER A 20 -9.83 14.45 0.46
CA SER A 20 -10.21 13.86 -0.83
C SER A 20 -9.02 13.24 -1.56
N SER A 21 -7.80 13.53 -1.13
CA SER A 21 -6.61 12.92 -1.72
C SER A 21 -6.40 11.49 -1.24
N ALA A 22 -7.10 11.08 -0.20
CA ALA A 22 -6.92 9.76 0.40
C ALA A 22 -7.99 8.79 -0.10
N ASP A 23 -7.63 7.99 -1.10
CA ASP A 23 -8.50 6.91 -1.55
C ASP A 23 -8.22 5.70 -0.67
N LEU A 24 -8.97 5.61 0.42
CA LEU A 24 -8.76 4.59 1.43
C LEU A 24 -8.89 3.18 0.85
N ARG A 25 -9.91 2.97 0.00
CA ARG A 25 -10.13 1.65 -0.59
C ARG A 25 -8.95 1.21 -1.44
N ALA A 26 -8.43 2.11 -2.27
CA ALA A 26 -7.30 1.78 -3.13
C ALA A 26 -6.06 1.43 -2.30
N VAL A 27 -5.82 2.18 -1.23
CA VAL A 27 -4.67 1.92 -0.36
C VAL A 27 -4.82 0.59 0.37
N LEU A 28 -6.01 0.32 0.92
CA LEU A 28 -6.24 -0.93 1.65
C LEU A 28 -6.14 -2.14 0.71
N ASP A 29 -6.66 -2.03 -0.50
CA ASP A 29 -6.61 -3.13 -1.46
C ASP A 29 -5.16 -3.44 -1.86
N LEU A 30 -4.38 -2.41 -2.16
CA LEU A 30 -2.99 -2.64 -2.55
C LEU A 30 -2.16 -3.19 -1.40
N THR A 31 -2.37 -2.70 -0.18
CA THR A 31 -1.60 -3.21 0.95
C THR A 31 -1.97 -4.64 1.29
N ARG A 32 -3.24 -5.01 1.10
CA ARG A 32 -3.64 -6.41 1.27
C ARG A 32 -2.95 -7.29 0.24
N ASP A 33 -2.90 -6.85 -1.02
CA ASP A 33 -2.23 -7.61 -2.07
C ASP A 33 -0.76 -7.81 -1.75
N VAL A 34 -0.10 -6.77 -1.26
CA VAL A 34 1.31 -6.84 -0.89
C VAL A 34 1.52 -7.76 0.32
N ALA A 35 0.65 -7.65 1.32
CA ALA A 35 0.78 -8.49 2.51
C ALA A 35 0.65 -9.96 2.17
N HIS A 36 -0.24 -10.30 1.24
CA HIS A 36 -0.48 -11.68 0.85
C HIS A 36 0.53 -12.16 -0.20
N GLY A 37 0.89 -11.31 -1.16
CA GLY A 37 1.76 -11.70 -2.26
C GLY A 37 3.25 -11.63 -1.93
N VAL A 38 3.64 -10.80 -0.98
CA VAL A 38 5.04 -10.58 -0.67
C VAL A 38 5.32 -10.93 0.80
N ALA A 39 4.89 -10.09 1.72
CA ALA A 39 5.06 -10.31 3.15
C ALA A 39 4.26 -9.25 3.90
N ARG A 40 3.78 -9.60 5.10
CA ARG A 40 3.03 -8.64 5.91
C ARG A 40 3.77 -7.34 6.16
N PRO A 41 5.03 -7.37 6.61
CA PRO A 41 5.72 -6.12 6.91
C PRO A 41 5.97 -5.26 5.67
N ALA A 42 5.87 -5.85 4.47
CA ALA A 42 6.04 -5.07 3.24
C ALA A 42 4.87 -4.14 2.98
N ALA A 43 3.69 -4.42 3.56
CA ALA A 43 2.50 -3.62 3.29
C ALA A 43 2.65 -2.16 3.74
N PRO A 44 3.01 -1.87 5.01
CA PRO A 44 3.19 -0.47 5.40
C PRO A 44 4.33 0.23 4.67
N LEU A 45 5.42 -0.49 4.41
CA LEU A 45 6.53 0.07 3.64
C LEU A 45 6.08 0.45 2.25
N THR A 46 5.34 -0.44 1.59
CA THR A 46 4.83 -0.19 0.25
C THR A 46 3.86 1.00 0.23
N ALA A 47 2.99 1.10 1.24
CA ALA A 47 2.08 2.24 1.31
C ALA A 47 2.85 3.55 1.38
N TYR A 48 3.93 3.59 2.15
CA TYR A 48 4.77 4.77 2.23
C TYR A 48 5.38 5.11 0.87
N LEU A 49 5.92 4.11 0.18
CA LEU A 49 6.56 4.32 -1.12
C LEU A 49 5.57 4.77 -2.18
N VAL A 50 4.36 4.20 -2.16
CA VAL A 50 3.29 4.65 -3.06
C VAL A 50 2.95 6.11 -2.77
N GLY A 51 2.89 6.48 -1.49
CA GLY A 51 2.64 7.86 -1.11
C GLY A 51 3.73 8.81 -1.62
N VAL A 52 4.98 8.38 -1.57
CA VAL A 52 6.08 9.17 -2.14
C VAL A 52 5.88 9.37 -3.64
N ALA A 53 5.54 8.30 -4.36
CA ALA A 53 5.33 8.37 -5.80
C ALA A 53 4.18 9.32 -6.15
N VAL A 54 3.09 9.22 -5.40
CA VAL A 54 1.93 10.10 -5.61
C VAL A 54 2.30 11.55 -5.32
N GLY A 55 3.06 11.78 -4.24
CA GLY A 55 3.53 13.11 -3.90
C GLY A 55 4.45 13.72 -4.97
N ARG A 56 5.06 12.86 -5.79
CA ARG A 56 5.94 13.30 -6.87
C ARG A 56 5.21 13.36 -8.22
N GLY A 57 3.89 13.20 -8.22
CA GLY A 57 3.08 13.43 -9.41
C GLY A 57 2.43 12.22 -10.04
N LEU A 58 2.72 11.01 -9.56
CA LEU A 58 2.08 9.82 -10.12
C LEU A 58 0.65 9.72 -9.57
N ALA A 59 -0.32 9.43 -10.44
CA ALA A 59 -1.69 9.27 -9.99
C ALA A 59 -1.82 8.02 -9.13
N LEU A 60 -2.57 8.10 -8.03
CA LEU A 60 -2.73 6.97 -7.12
C LEU A 60 -3.24 5.70 -7.81
N PRO A 61 -4.27 5.75 -8.69
CA PRO A 61 -4.70 4.52 -9.36
C PRO A 61 -3.59 3.86 -10.18
N ASP A 62 -2.73 4.66 -10.79
CA ASP A 62 -1.62 4.12 -11.58
C ASP A 62 -0.58 3.47 -10.66
N ALA A 63 -0.23 4.16 -9.58
CA ALA A 63 0.74 3.63 -8.62
C ALA A 63 0.22 2.34 -7.98
N ALA A 64 -1.03 2.35 -7.54
CA ALA A 64 -1.63 1.19 -6.90
C ALA A 64 -1.73 0.01 -7.85
N GLY A 65 -2.14 0.24 -9.09
CA GLY A 65 -2.24 -0.81 -10.09
C GLY A 65 -0.89 -1.45 -10.40
N ARG A 66 0.14 -0.63 -10.52
CA ARG A 66 1.49 -1.13 -10.80
C ARG A 66 2.01 -2.00 -9.66
N VAL A 67 1.80 -1.56 -8.44
CA VAL A 67 2.30 -2.30 -7.27
C VAL A 67 1.50 -3.58 -7.06
N SER A 68 0.19 -3.54 -7.23
CA SER A 68 -0.63 -4.74 -7.11
C SER A 68 -0.23 -5.79 -8.16
N ALA A 69 0.04 -5.35 -9.38
CA ALA A 69 0.50 -6.27 -10.44
C ALA A 69 1.85 -6.88 -10.09
N LEU A 70 2.76 -6.07 -9.55
CA LEU A 70 4.05 -6.56 -9.12
C LEU A 70 3.92 -7.59 -7.99
N ALA A 71 3.06 -7.31 -7.02
CA ALA A 71 2.82 -8.24 -5.91
C ALA A 71 2.23 -9.56 -6.40
N ALA A 72 1.33 -9.49 -7.38
CA ALA A 72 0.70 -10.69 -7.93
C ALA A 72 1.70 -11.59 -8.65
N SER A 73 2.73 -11.00 -9.25
CA SER A 73 3.75 -11.76 -9.96
C SER A 73 4.97 -12.07 -9.10
N TRP A 74 4.99 -11.61 -7.86
CA TRP A 74 6.14 -11.79 -6.98
C TRP A 74 6.29 -13.25 -6.58
N GLU A 75 7.48 -13.79 -6.75
CA GLU A 75 7.75 -15.15 -6.31
C GLU A 75 8.24 -15.10 -4.88
N LYS A 76 7.42 -15.64 -3.99
CA LYS A 76 7.84 -15.81 -2.61
C LYS A 76 8.88 -16.90 -2.57
N ASP A 77 9.88 -16.71 -1.92
CA ASP A 77 10.86 -17.73 -1.75
C ASP A 77 10.42 -18.79 -0.80
N GLU A 78 10.35 -19.19 -1.51
CA GLU A 78 10.19 -19.91 -0.99
C GLU A 78 10.75 -20.57 -0.62
N PRO A 79 10.95 -20.32 -0.90
CA PRO A 79 11.30 -20.58 -0.48
C PRO A 79 11.70 -20.90 -0.01
N GLN A 80 11.79 -21.06 -0.06
CA GLN A 80 12.11 -21.01 0.34
C GLN A 80 12.38 -21.33 0.96
N GLY A 81 12.64 -21.80 0.95
CA GLY A 81 12.92 -21.88 1.41
C GLY A 81 13.22 -22.08 1.92
N PRO A 82 13.55 -22.51 2.04
CA PRO A 82 13.77 -22.44 2.45
C PRO A 82 14.10 -22.16 2.64
N ASN A 83 14.30 -22.38 2.48
CA ASN A 83 14.52 -21.82 2.44
C ASN A 83 14.68 -21.53 2.39
N GLY A 84 14.84 -21.90 2.35
CA GLY A 84 14.95 -21.59 2.14
C GLY A 84 15.20 -21.56 1.95
N PRO A 85 15.55 -21.83 1.77
CA PRO A 85 15.70 -21.65 1.62
C PRO A 85 15.59 -21.37 1.65
N GLY A 86 15.63 -21.54 1.71
CA GLY A 86 15.55 -21.10 1.74
C GLY A 86 15.56 -20.99 1.69
#